data_a85b44af9deb8e59b2be6e813afb1d94
#
_entry.id   a85b44af9deb8e59b2be6e813afb1d94
#
_cell.length_a   1.000
_cell.length_b   1.000
_cell.length_c   1.000
_cell.angle_alpha   90.00
_cell.angle_beta   90.00
_cell.angle_gamma   90.00
#
_symmetry.space_group_name_H-M   'P 1'
#
loop_
_entity.id
_entity.type
_entity.pdbx_description
1 polymer ?
#
loop_
_entity_poly.entity_id
_entity_poly.type
_entity_poly.pdbx_seq_one_letter_code
_entity_poly.pdbx_strand_id
1 'polypeptide(L)'
;MSVALLDVNVLVALFDPAHQNHEIAHLWFGRNRKLGWATCPITANGCIRALSNPAYPTVDATPAEVARRLQSLCSTTDHHFWPDSVSLLDESLFQPALIGGHQKITDAYLLGLAVRNHGRLATFDRSIPLKAVQGASPTNLVLIGSV
;
A
#
# COMPACT_ATOMS: atom_id res chain seq x y z
N MET A 1 -17.88 -5.46 2.65
CA MET A 1 -16.66 -4.81 3.13
C MET A 1 -15.49 -5.31 2.33
N SER A 2 -14.62 -4.43 1.92
CA SER A 2 -13.57 -4.78 0.98
C SER A 2 -12.19 -4.88 1.66
N VAL A 3 -11.33 -5.70 1.07
CA VAL A 3 -9.94 -5.85 1.49
C VAL A 3 -9.16 -4.57 1.17
N ALA A 4 -8.29 -4.16 2.07
CA ALA A 4 -7.47 -2.96 1.89
C ALA A 4 -6.02 -3.35 1.59
N LEU A 5 -5.52 -2.96 0.41
CA LEU A 5 -4.11 -3.05 0.06
C LEU A 5 -3.35 -1.96 0.80
N LEU A 6 -2.35 -2.33 1.58
CA LEU A 6 -1.55 -1.35 2.31
C LEU A 6 -0.46 -0.78 1.42
N ASP A 7 -0.45 0.53 1.25
CA ASP A 7 0.62 1.23 0.55
C ASP A 7 1.95 1.06 1.31
N VAL A 8 3.06 1.25 0.63
CA VAL A 8 4.39 1.15 1.22
C VAL A 8 4.52 2.06 2.45
N ASN A 9 4.03 3.29 2.37
CA ASN A 9 4.12 4.24 3.49
C ASN A 9 3.37 3.73 4.74
N VAL A 10 2.30 2.97 4.57
CA VAL A 10 1.55 2.39 5.68
C VAL A 10 2.35 1.23 6.31
N LEU A 11 2.91 0.35 5.47
CA LEU A 11 3.74 -0.76 5.97
C LEU A 11 4.96 -0.23 6.74
N VAL A 12 5.63 0.77 6.19
CA VAL A 12 6.79 1.41 6.84
C VAL A 12 6.39 1.98 8.20
N ALA A 13 5.28 2.70 8.26
CA ALA A 13 4.80 3.29 9.51
C ALA A 13 4.45 2.23 10.56
N LEU A 14 3.92 1.08 10.15
CA LEU A 14 3.62 0.00 11.07
C LEU A 14 4.88 -0.59 11.70
N PHE A 15 5.99 -0.64 10.97
CA PHE A 15 7.23 -1.26 11.44
C PHE A 15 8.21 -0.31 12.12
N ASP A 16 8.04 1.00 11.98
CA ASP A 16 8.95 2.00 12.55
C ASP A 16 8.28 2.76 13.71
N PRO A 17 8.63 2.44 14.96
CA PRO A 17 8.04 3.13 16.11
C PRO A 17 8.31 4.64 16.15
N ALA A 18 9.36 5.10 15.46
CA ALA A 18 9.71 6.51 15.41
C ALA A 18 9.03 7.26 14.24
N HIS A 19 8.31 6.54 13.39
CA HIS A 19 7.61 7.17 12.27
C HIS A 19 6.49 8.08 12.78
N GLN A 20 6.35 9.27 12.17
CA GLN A 20 5.34 10.24 12.60
C GLN A 20 3.91 9.70 12.55
N ASN A 21 3.64 8.73 11.67
CA ASN A 21 2.32 8.14 11.50
C ASN A 21 2.19 6.75 12.13
N HIS A 22 3.15 6.36 12.97
CA HIS A 22 3.18 5.02 13.57
C HIS A 22 1.89 4.72 14.36
N GLU A 23 1.50 5.61 15.26
CA GLU A 23 0.33 5.40 16.09
C GLU A 23 -0.96 5.37 15.27
N ILE A 24 -1.09 6.30 14.33
CA ILE A 24 -2.27 6.37 13.45
C ILE A 24 -2.39 5.11 12.62
N ALA A 25 -1.26 4.63 12.08
CA ALA A 25 -1.23 3.40 11.28
C ALA A 25 -1.69 2.20 12.11
N HIS A 26 -1.14 2.04 13.30
CA HIS A 26 -1.50 0.93 14.20
C HIS A 26 -2.95 1.00 14.64
N LEU A 27 -3.45 2.17 14.95
CA LEU A 27 -4.85 2.35 15.35
C LEU A 27 -5.79 1.96 14.21
N TRP A 28 -5.52 2.45 13.01
CA TRP A 28 -6.33 2.11 11.84
C TRP A 28 -6.26 0.62 11.54
N PHE A 29 -5.04 0.06 11.53
CA PHE A 29 -4.83 -1.35 11.22
C PHE A 29 -5.54 -2.26 12.23
N GLY A 30 -5.42 -1.95 13.52
CA GLY A 30 -6.10 -2.72 14.57
C GLY A 30 -7.61 -2.74 14.42
N ARG A 31 -8.20 -1.63 13.94
CA ARG A 31 -9.64 -1.53 13.75
C ARG A 31 -10.13 -2.19 12.45
N ASN A 32 -9.27 -2.28 11.44
CA ASN A 32 -9.69 -2.64 10.08
C ASN A 32 -9.16 -3.99 9.61
N ARG A 33 -8.15 -4.55 10.23
CA ARG A 33 -7.49 -5.77 9.72
C ARG A 33 -8.42 -6.95 9.56
N LYS A 34 -9.42 -7.09 10.41
CA LYS A 34 -10.37 -8.22 10.35
C LYS A 34 -11.26 -8.18 9.12
N LEU A 35 -11.40 -7.03 8.48
CA LEU A 35 -12.11 -6.90 7.20
C LEU A 35 -11.29 -7.46 6.04
N GLY A 36 -10.04 -7.79 6.27
CA GLY A 36 -9.08 -8.22 5.27
C GLY A 36 -8.15 -7.09 4.85
N TRP A 37 -6.87 -7.41 4.76
CA TRP A 37 -5.85 -6.51 4.27
C TRP A 37 -4.91 -7.26 3.35
N ALA A 38 -4.25 -6.55 2.45
CA ALA A 38 -3.45 -7.18 1.41
C ALA A 38 -2.07 -6.57 1.28
N THR A 39 -1.15 -7.39 0.79
CA THR A 39 0.13 -6.96 0.23
C THR A 39 0.22 -7.46 -1.20
N CYS A 40 1.08 -6.84 -1.98
CA CYS A 40 1.45 -7.33 -3.32
C CYS A 40 2.97 -7.28 -3.46
N PRO A 41 3.56 -7.86 -4.51
CA PRO A 41 5.02 -7.83 -4.67
C PRO A 41 5.61 -6.43 -4.63
N ILE A 42 4.94 -5.43 -5.21
CA ILE A 42 5.44 -4.05 -5.22
C ILE A 42 5.46 -3.46 -3.81
N THR A 43 4.41 -3.63 -3.02
CA THR A 43 4.36 -3.06 -1.67
C THR A 43 5.31 -3.78 -0.73
N ALA A 44 5.43 -5.10 -0.84
CA ALA A 44 6.40 -5.87 -0.06
C ALA A 44 7.83 -5.45 -0.38
N ASN A 45 8.18 -5.38 -1.67
CA ASN A 45 9.50 -4.95 -2.11
C ASN A 45 9.81 -3.52 -1.64
N GLY A 46 8.83 -2.62 -1.74
CA GLY A 46 8.99 -1.23 -1.32
C GLY A 46 9.24 -1.11 0.18
N CYS A 47 8.53 -1.87 0.98
CA CYS A 47 8.74 -1.88 2.43
C CYS A 47 10.15 -2.39 2.80
N ILE A 48 10.57 -3.49 2.20
CA ILE A 48 11.89 -4.06 2.44
C ILE A 48 12.99 -3.07 2.02
N ARG A 49 12.84 -2.47 0.84
CA ARG A 49 13.81 -1.50 0.33
C ARG A 49 13.92 -0.28 1.22
N ALA A 50 12.79 0.28 1.63
CA ALA A 50 12.77 1.50 2.45
C ALA A 50 13.44 1.27 3.81
N LEU A 51 13.04 0.23 4.53
CA LEU A 51 13.51 0.01 5.90
C LEU A 51 14.91 -0.58 5.98
N SER A 52 15.39 -1.23 4.91
CA SER A 52 16.76 -1.75 4.86
C SER A 52 17.75 -0.77 4.23
N ASN A 53 17.28 0.37 3.75
CA ASN A 53 18.17 1.41 3.21
C ASN A 53 19.01 1.99 4.35
N PRO A 54 20.35 1.97 4.24
CA PRO A 54 21.22 2.56 5.28
C PRO A 54 20.93 4.05 5.54
N ALA A 55 20.34 4.76 4.56
CA ALA A 55 19.98 6.17 4.72
C ALA A 55 18.68 6.37 5.48
N TYR A 56 17.93 5.31 5.79
CA TYR A 56 16.69 5.43 6.55
C TYR A 56 17.05 5.86 8.00
N PRO A 57 16.48 6.97 8.51
CA PRO A 57 17.05 7.61 9.69
C PRO A 57 16.78 6.90 11.02
N THR A 58 15.71 6.10 11.13
CA THR A 58 15.22 5.62 12.42
C THR A 58 15.16 4.10 12.54
N VAL A 59 15.54 3.37 11.50
CA VAL A 59 15.63 1.92 11.51
C VAL A 59 16.94 1.50 10.85
N ASP A 60 17.67 0.62 11.50
CA ASP A 60 18.88 0.02 10.96
C ASP A 60 18.62 -1.50 10.87
N ALA A 61 18.29 -1.96 9.68
CA ALA A 61 17.91 -3.35 9.46
C ALA A 61 18.43 -3.85 8.12
N THR A 62 18.66 -5.16 8.03
CA THR A 62 19.02 -5.82 6.77
C THR A 62 17.75 -6.19 6.00
N PRO A 63 17.86 -6.40 4.68
CA PRO A 63 16.71 -6.90 3.91
C PRO A 63 16.13 -8.19 4.49
N ALA A 64 16.97 -9.11 4.97
CA ALA A 64 16.50 -10.35 5.56
C ALA A 64 15.70 -10.12 6.83
N GLU A 65 16.12 -9.18 7.68
CA GLU A 65 15.40 -8.84 8.90
C GLU A 65 14.03 -8.24 8.62
N VAL A 66 13.95 -7.30 7.67
CA VAL A 66 12.68 -6.67 7.27
C VAL A 66 11.76 -7.70 6.64
N ALA A 67 12.28 -8.54 5.74
CA ALA A 67 11.49 -9.59 5.09
C ALA A 67 10.89 -10.55 6.11
N ARG A 68 11.66 -10.93 7.12
CA ARG A 68 11.19 -11.83 8.18
C ARG A 68 10.07 -11.20 8.99
N ARG A 69 10.20 -9.92 9.35
CA ARG A 69 9.18 -9.19 10.09
C ARG A 69 7.90 -9.06 9.28
N LEU A 70 8.03 -8.75 7.98
CA LEU A 70 6.89 -8.63 7.09
C LEU A 70 6.20 -9.99 6.91
N GLN A 71 6.97 -11.06 6.73
CA GLN A 71 6.44 -12.41 6.62
C GLN A 71 5.65 -12.80 7.88
N SER A 72 6.17 -12.45 9.05
CA SER A 72 5.48 -12.71 10.32
C SER A 72 4.14 -11.96 10.39
N LEU A 73 4.11 -10.70 9.97
CA LEU A 73 2.86 -9.92 9.93
C LEU A 73 1.86 -10.55 8.96
N CYS A 74 2.33 -11.04 7.83
CA CYS A 74 1.48 -11.64 6.78
C CYS A 74 1.01 -13.07 7.11
N SER A 75 1.47 -13.66 8.20
CA SER A 75 1.13 -15.06 8.53
C SER A 75 -0.22 -15.22 9.23
N THR A 76 -1.05 -14.18 9.24
CA THR A 76 -2.37 -14.19 9.86
C THR A 76 -3.46 -14.52 8.85
N THR A 77 -4.61 -14.99 9.36
CA THR A 77 -5.72 -15.41 8.48
C THR A 77 -6.43 -14.25 7.79
N ASP A 78 -6.23 -13.02 8.25
CA ASP A 78 -6.85 -11.83 7.66
C ASP A 78 -6.00 -11.21 6.55
N HIS A 79 -4.78 -11.72 6.30
CA HIS A 79 -3.91 -11.24 5.23
C HIS A 79 -4.22 -11.93 3.89
N HIS A 80 -4.22 -11.14 2.82
CA HIS A 80 -4.37 -11.60 1.44
C HIS A 80 -3.15 -11.20 0.63
N PHE A 81 -2.59 -12.15 -0.10
CA PHE A 81 -1.56 -11.83 -1.09
C PHE A 81 -2.23 -11.56 -2.44
N TRP A 82 -2.01 -10.37 -3.00
CA TRP A 82 -2.49 -10.04 -4.34
C TRP A 82 -1.32 -10.09 -5.33
N PRO A 83 -1.33 -11.01 -6.29
CA PRO A 83 -0.31 -10.99 -7.33
C PRO A 83 -0.45 -9.73 -8.19
N ASP A 84 0.64 -9.34 -8.87
CA ASP A 84 0.64 -8.20 -9.78
C ASP A 84 -0.08 -8.59 -11.07
N SER A 85 -1.40 -8.58 -11.05
CA SER A 85 -2.28 -9.10 -12.09
C SER A 85 -2.77 -8.06 -13.08
N VAL A 86 -2.32 -6.81 -12.96
CA VAL A 86 -2.71 -5.71 -13.86
C VAL A 86 -1.49 -5.10 -14.52
N SER A 87 -1.70 -4.40 -15.62
CA SER A 87 -0.63 -3.73 -16.37
C SER A 87 -1.03 -2.30 -16.66
N LEU A 88 -0.09 -1.36 -16.48
CA LEU A 88 -0.30 0.03 -16.89
C LEU A 88 -0.52 0.17 -18.41
N LEU A 89 -0.19 -0.86 -19.18
CA LEU A 89 -0.41 -0.90 -20.61
C LEU A 89 -1.83 -1.32 -20.99
N ASP A 90 -2.64 -1.72 -20.01
CA ASP A 90 -4.04 -2.11 -20.22
C ASP A 90 -4.91 -0.85 -20.26
N GLU A 91 -5.31 -0.44 -21.45
CA GLU A 91 -6.11 0.76 -21.67
C GLU A 91 -7.54 0.64 -21.13
N SER A 92 -8.01 -0.56 -20.85
CA SER A 92 -9.32 -0.76 -20.23
C SER A 92 -9.31 -0.44 -18.73
N LEU A 93 -8.14 -0.37 -18.12
CA LEU A 93 -8.00 -0.09 -16.69
C LEU A 93 -7.31 1.24 -16.43
N PHE A 94 -6.28 1.59 -17.19
CA PHE A 94 -5.46 2.77 -16.93
C PHE A 94 -5.54 3.81 -18.06
N GLN A 95 -5.47 5.09 -17.66
CA GLN A 95 -5.34 6.24 -18.56
C GLN A 95 -4.04 6.97 -18.20
N PRO A 96 -2.90 6.57 -18.82
CA PRO A 96 -1.59 7.13 -18.43
C PRO A 96 -1.50 8.65 -18.55
N ALA A 97 -2.25 9.25 -19.49
CA ALA A 97 -2.26 10.70 -19.65
C ALA A 97 -2.74 11.44 -18.40
N LEU A 98 -3.49 10.77 -17.52
CA LEU A 98 -4.05 11.35 -16.30
C LEU A 98 -3.25 11.00 -15.05
N ILE A 99 -2.12 10.30 -15.17
CA ILE A 99 -1.32 9.90 -14.01
C ILE A 99 -0.64 11.09 -13.34
N GLY A 100 -0.29 12.13 -14.08
CA GLY A 100 0.25 13.35 -13.49
C GLY A 100 1.77 13.39 -13.34
N GLY A 101 2.49 12.36 -13.79
CA GLY A 101 3.94 12.34 -13.79
C GLY A 101 4.52 11.06 -13.20
N HIS A 102 5.85 10.92 -13.33
CA HIS A 102 6.53 9.68 -12.94
C HIS A 102 6.38 9.33 -11.46
N GLN A 103 6.23 10.32 -10.61
CA GLN A 103 6.09 10.11 -9.17
C GLN A 103 4.75 9.48 -8.77
N LYS A 104 3.78 9.47 -9.70
CA LYS A 104 2.44 8.94 -9.46
C LYS A 104 2.19 7.58 -10.11
N ILE A 105 3.20 7.01 -10.78
CA ILE A 105 3.04 5.75 -11.52
C ILE A 105 2.68 4.60 -10.58
N THR A 106 3.44 4.43 -9.50
CA THR A 106 3.19 3.35 -8.54
C THR A 106 1.83 3.54 -7.85
N ASP A 107 1.48 4.78 -7.49
CA ASP A 107 0.19 5.08 -6.86
C ASP A 107 -0.97 4.68 -7.77
N ALA A 108 -0.88 5.04 -9.06
CA ALA A 108 -1.90 4.65 -10.04
C ALA A 108 -1.99 3.14 -10.18
N TYR A 109 -0.84 2.46 -10.24
CA TYR A 109 -0.79 1.01 -10.34
C TYR A 109 -1.49 0.34 -9.16
N LEU A 110 -1.13 0.75 -7.93
CA LEU A 110 -1.71 0.14 -6.72
C LEU A 110 -3.21 0.39 -6.63
N LEU A 111 -3.66 1.57 -7.02
CA LEU A 111 -5.09 1.85 -7.09
C LEU A 111 -5.78 0.95 -8.10
N GLY A 112 -5.19 0.76 -9.28
CA GLY A 112 -5.71 -0.13 -10.31
C GLY A 112 -5.78 -1.58 -9.83
N LEU A 113 -4.77 -2.03 -9.11
CA LEU A 113 -4.77 -3.37 -8.54
C LEU A 113 -5.90 -3.53 -7.52
N ALA A 114 -6.12 -2.51 -6.69
CA ALA A 114 -7.22 -2.51 -5.72
C ALA A 114 -8.58 -2.56 -6.41
N VAL A 115 -8.77 -1.77 -7.47
CA VAL A 115 -10.01 -1.77 -8.25
C VAL A 115 -10.27 -3.15 -8.86
N ARG A 116 -9.24 -3.77 -9.45
CA ARG A 116 -9.36 -5.07 -10.08
C ARG A 116 -9.73 -6.16 -9.05
N ASN A 117 -9.28 -6.02 -7.82
CA ASN A 117 -9.59 -6.95 -6.73
C ASN A 117 -10.84 -6.55 -5.93
N HIS A 118 -11.59 -5.57 -6.42
CA HIS A 118 -12.80 -5.06 -5.74
C HIS A 118 -12.52 -4.59 -4.31
N GLY A 119 -11.32 -4.05 -4.11
CA GLY A 119 -10.84 -3.62 -2.80
C GLY A 119 -10.54 -2.13 -2.73
N ARG A 120 -9.73 -1.78 -1.76
CA ARG A 120 -9.33 -0.40 -1.48
C ARG A 120 -7.81 -0.31 -1.37
N LEU A 121 -7.28 0.86 -1.69
CA LEU A 121 -5.89 1.21 -1.39
C LEU A 121 -5.88 2.05 -0.11
N ALA A 122 -5.17 1.59 0.92
CA ALA A 122 -5.00 2.32 2.17
C ALA A 122 -3.65 3.03 2.14
N THR A 123 -3.66 4.35 2.30
CA THR A 123 -2.46 5.19 2.14
C THR A 123 -2.56 6.44 3.00
N PHE A 124 -1.40 7.09 3.22
CA PHE A 124 -1.36 8.44 3.79
C PHE A 124 -1.36 9.52 2.71
N ASP A 125 -1.14 9.14 1.45
CA ASP A 125 -0.98 10.10 0.35
C ASP A 125 -2.33 10.60 -0.14
N ARG A 126 -2.52 11.93 -0.11
CA ARG A 126 -3.77 12.58 -0.53
C ARG A 126 -3.84 12.82 -2.04
N SER A 127 -2.78 12.54 -2.76
CA SER A 127 -2.68 12.88 -4.19
C SER A 127 -2.74 11.65 -5.11
N ILE A 128 -3.40 10.59 -4.70
CA ILE A 128 -3.60 9.40 -5.52
C ILE A 128 -4.47 9.76 -6.73
N PRO A 129 -4.03 9.43 -7.96
CA PRO A 129 -4.71 9.88 -9.18
C PRO A 129 -5.93 9.01 -9.52
N LEU A 130 -7.06 9.25 -8.86
CA LEU A 130 -8.29 8.47 -9.08
C LEU A 130 -8.72 8.46 -10.55
N LYS A 131 -8.57 9.59 -11.25
CA LYS A 131 -9.02 9.71 -12.63
C LYS A 131 -8.19 8.88 -13.62
N ALA A 132 -6.98 8.48 -13.21
CA ALA A 132 -6.11 7.67 -14.05
C ALA A 132 -6.51 6.20 -14.10
N VAL A 133 -7.47 5.78 -13.28
CA VAL A 133 -7.89 4.38 -13.17
C VAL A 133 -9.38 4.27 -13.49
N GLN A 134 -9.70 3.50 -14.51
CA GLN A 134 -11.08 3.24 -14.92
C GLN A 134 -11.82 2.49 -13.81
N GLY A 135 -13.00 2.96 -13.47
CA GLY A 135 -13.82 2.33 -12.43
C GLY A 135 -13.44 2.69 -11.00
N ALA A 136 -12.37 3.46 -10.81
CA ALA A 136 -11.99 3.91 -9.47
C ALA A 136 -12.94 4.99 -8.98
N SER A 137 -13.29 4.91 -7.72
CA SER A 137 -14.09 5.93 -7.03
C SER A 137 -13.48 6.15 -5.65
N PRO A 138 -13.94 7.18 -4.91
CA PRO A 138 -13.45 7.38 -3.53
C PRO A 138 -13.60 6.16 -2.62
N THR A 139 -14.53 5.25 -2.94
CA THR A 139 -14.71 4.01 -2.16
C THR A 139 -13.54 3.03 -2.31
N ASN A 140 -12.71 3.19 -3.35
CA ASN A 140 -11.50 2.39 -3.54
C ASN A 140 -10.28 2.95 -2.83
N LEU A 141 -10.43 4.01 -2.05
CA LEU A 141 -9.33 4.70 -1.40
C LEU A 141 -9.64 4.92 0.07
N VAL A 142 -8.68 4.58 0.93
CA VAL A 142 -8.72 4.91 2.36
C VAL A 142 -7.55 5.84 2.66
N LEU A 143 -7.86 7.08 3.04
CA LEU A 143 -6.84 8.03 3.50
C LEU A 143 -6.75 7.91 5.02
N ILE A 144 -5.68 7.26 5.48
CA ILE A 144 -5.46 7.07 6.92
C ILE A 144 -5.03 8.39 7.53
N GLY A 145 -5.61 8.71 8.69
CA GLY A 145 -5.32 9.98 9.37
C GLY A 145 -6.06 11.18 8.78
N SER A 146 -6.89 10.98 7.77
CA SER A 146 -7.76 12.02 7.26
C SER A 146 -8.90 12.27 8.25
N VAL A 147 -9.10 13.53 8.60
CA VAL A 147 -10.16 13.91 9.52
C VAL A 147 -11.30 14.55 8.76
#